data_18d17148f09155b01297417e53cae97c
#
_entry.id   18d17148f09155b01297417e53cae97c
#
_cell.length_a   1.000
_cell.length_b   1.000
_cell.length_c   1.000
_cell.angle_alpha   90.00
_cell.angle_beta   90.00
_cell.angle_gamma   90.00
#
_symmetry.space_group_name_H-M   'P 1'
#
loop_
_entity.id
_entity.type
_entity.pdbx_description
1 polymer ?
#
loop_
_entity_poly.entity_id
_entity_poly.type
_entity_poly.pdbx_seq_one_letter_code
_entity_poly.pdbx_strand_id
1 'polypeptide(L)'
;MSDPAVITNTGRSSMGDIDVAICEYIADNERVADLFNGLYYQGKRVIRAENIEDYEGKYPVKYSAGGKRSKRNGKVRYRDIVKRLKKGGSLRILAMENQNRVDYTMPFRCMEYDTLEYRRQIDRRIRENEKNSQWNNEAEFLCGVRKTDRFAPVYTVCLYHGKEAWDGPRSLRDMMDFGSDPDQMSRYFADYPMKLFCVNEEQDFSCFHTELRQFFTMISCRKDWKRLRRLAESEDYRNLSADTAEAIAVVLGWSDPKEIQMKYEEKGKGVNMCKALEDLLTIEREKGEKLGIEQGIERGIEQGIERGIEQNAYNMIWNMQEEGIELDRICRISGKTAEEVQRILESKS
;
A
#
# COMPACT_ATOMS: atom_id res chain seq x y z
N MET A 1 -11.67 -20.54 -19.64
CA MET A 1 -10.24 -20.20 -19.48
C MET A 1 -10.13 -19.52 -18.14
N SER A 2 -9.74 -20.27 -17.12
CA SER A 2 -9.60 -19.80 -15.73
C SER A 2 -8.39 -18.88 -15.64
N ASP A 3 -8.58 -17.71 -15.01
CA ASP A 3 -7.49 -16.77 -14.69
C ASP A 3 -6.39 -17.50 -13.90
N PRO A 4 -5.11 -17.34 -14.31
CA PRO A 4 -4.02 -17.89 -13.53
C PRO A 4 -3.89 -17.12 -12.21
N ALA A 5 -3.66 -17.89 -11.15
CA ALA A 5 -3.60 -17.53 -9.76
C ALA A 5 -2.92 -16.16 -9.49
N VAL A 6 -3.60 -15.35 -8.71
CA VAL A 6 -3.04 -14.20 -8.00
C VAL A 6 -1.74 -14.65 -7.33
N ILE A 7 -0.65 -13.91 -7.53
CA ILE A 7 0.63 -14.11 -6.84
C ILE A 7 0.35 -14.18 -5.34
N THR A 8 0.24 -15.39 -4.81
CA THR A 8 0.04 -15.60 -3.38
C THR A 8 1.40 -15.57 -2.70
N ASN A 9 1.65 -14.48 -2.02
CA ASN A 9 2.85 -14.18 -1.26
C ASN A 9 3.08 -15.22 -0.14
N THR A 10 3.92 -16.22 -0.37
CA THR A 10 4.32 -17.25 0.63
C THR A 10 5.65 -16.95 1.31
N GLY A 11 6.31 -15.85 1.01
CA GLY A 11 7.37 -15.25 1.82
C GLY A 11 6.78 -14.00 2.48
N ARG A 12 6.45 -14.06 3.78
CA ARG A 12 5.88 -12.94 4.52
C ARG A 12 6.93 -11.85 4.74
N SER A 13 7.13 -10.96 3.76
CA SER A 13 7.41 -9.58 4.09
C SER A 13 6.15 -9.07 4.80
N SER A 14 6.26 -8.66 6.05
CA SER A 14 5.11 -8.09 6.74
C SER A 14 4.70 -6.84 5.94
N MET A 15 3.43 -6.46 5.98
CA MET A 15 2.95 -5.27 5.25
C MET A 15 3.69 -4.00 5.73
N GLY A 16 4.23 -4.02 6.95
CA GLY A 16 5.11 -2.98 7.49
C GLY A 16 6.49 -2.91 6.82
N ASP A 17 7.01 -4.03 6.36
CA ASP A 17 8.35 -4.07 5.73
C ASP A 17 8.33 -3.37 4.36
N ILE A 18 7.24 -3.52 3.60
CA ILE A 18 7.06 -2.83 2.31
C ILE A 18 6.95 -1.32 2.51
N ASP A 19 6.19 -0.87 3.51
CA ASP A 19 6.02 0.55 3.80
C ASP A 19 7.36 1.18 4.22
N VAL A 20 8.13 0.49 5.05
CA VAL A 20 9.48 0.93 5.46
C VAL A 20 10.40 1.01 4.24
N ALA A 21 10.46 -0.03 3.42
CA ALA A 21 11.33 -0.05 2.24
C ALA A 21 10.99 1.06 1.23
N ILE A 22 9.71 1.36 1.01
CA ILE A 22 9.30 2.47 0.15
C ILE A 22 9.74 3.81 0.74
N CYS A 23 9.56 4.00 2.06
CA CYS A 23 9.99 5.23 2.72
C CYS A 23 11.51 5.41 2.66
N GLU A 24 12.29 4.36 2.95
CA GLU A 24 13.75 4.39 2.88
C GLU A 24 14.23 4.69 1.47
N TYR A 25 13.64 4.04 0.46
CA TYR A 25 13.98 4.25 -0.94
C TYR A 25 13.70 5.69 -1.40
N ILE A 26 12.52 6.24 -1.08
CA ILE A 26 12.14 7.60 -1.49
C ILE A 26 12.85 8.68 -0.68
N ALA A 27 13.34 8.38 0.54
CA ALA A 27 13.96 9.38 1.44
C ALA A 27 15.25 10.01 0.90
N ASP A 28 15.87 9.44 -0.15
CA ASP A 28 16.98 10.05 -0.86
C ASP A 28 16.60 11.43 -1.44
N ASN A 29 17.51 12.41 -1.33
CA ASN A 29 17.20 13.79 -1.70
C ASN A 29 16.94 13.98 -3.21
N GLU A 30 17.55 13.18 -4.08
CA GLU A 30 17.31 13.25 -5.54
C GLU A 30 15.90 12.71 -5.84
N ARG A 31 15.52 11.62 -5.21
CA ARG A 31 14.18 11.02 -5.36
C ARG A 31 13.08 11.91 -4.75
N VAL A 32 13.34 12.52 -3.60
CA VAL A 32 12.40 13.52 -3.03
C VAL A 32 12.27 14.70 -3.96
N ALA A 33 13.37 15.24 -4.50
CA ALA A 33 13.32 16.35 -5.45
C ALA A 33 12.52 15.97 -6.69
N ASP A 34 12.74 14.78 -7.24
CA ASP A 34 12.05 14.28 -8.43
C ASP A 34 10.55 14.04 -8.17
N LEU A 35 10.21 13.43 -7.03
CA LEU A 35 8.82 13.25 -6.61
C LEU A 35 8.05 14.58 -6.60
N PHE A 36 8.60 15.59 -5.91
CA PHE A 36 7.94 16.88 -5.82
C PHE A 36 7.98 17.66 -7.15
N ASN A 37 9.02 17.50 -7.95
CA ASN A 37 9.07 18.07 -9.30
C ASN A 37 8.03 17.45 -10.23
N GLY A 38 7.87 16.13 -10.20
CA GLY A 38 6.84 15.43 -10.96
C GLY A 38 5.44 15.91 -10.58
N LEU A 39 5.12 15.90 -9.29
CA LEU A 39 3.76 16.13 -8.80
C LEU A 39 3.31 17.60 -8.80
N TYR A 40 4.24 18.55 -8.64
CA TYR A 40 3.93 20.00 -8.54
C TYR A 40 4.37 20.81 -9.76
N TYR A 41 5.35 20.31 -10.52
CA TYR A 41 5.96 21.06 -11.62
C TYR A 41 5.96 20.30 -12.95
N GLN A 42 5.19 19.20 -13.05
CA GLN A 42 5.07 18.39 -14.27
C GLN A 42 6.44 17.94 -14.82
N GLY A 43 7.33 17.52 -13.93
CA GLY A 43 8.68 17.07 -14.24
C GLY A 43 9.71 18.18 -14.46
N LYS A 44 9.34 19.45 -14.45
CA LYS A 44 10.34 20.54 -14.53
C LYS A 44 11.22 20.52 -13.28
N ARG A 45 12.54 20.47 -13.45
CA ARG A 45 13.56 20.43 -12.37
C ARG A 45 13.66 21.77 -11.62
N VAL A 46 12.64 22.10 -10.86
CA VAL A 46 12.53 23.34 -10.04
C VAL A 46 13.17 23.15 -8.67
N ILE A 47 13.00 21.97 -8.07
CA ILE A 47 13.59 21.56 -6.80
C ILE A 47 14.87 20.77 -7.14
N ARG A 48 15.98 21.09 -6.48
CA ARG A 48 17.27 20.40 -6.62
C ARG A 48 17.63 19.71 -5.31
N ALA A 49 18.18 18.51 -5.40
CA ALA A 49 18.56 17.70 -4.25
C ALA A 49 19.54 18.41 -3.30
N GLU A 50 20.47 19.17 -3.85
CA GLU A 50 21.45 19.96 -3.11
C GLU A 50 20.86 21.01 -2.16
N ASN A 51 19.60 21.40 -2.41
CA ASN A 51 18.88 22.36 -1.58
C ASN A 51 17.97 21.68 -0.53
N ILE A 52 17.98 20.35 -0.46
CA ILE A 52 17.17 19.56 0.45
C ILE A 52 18.03 19.10 1.62
N GLU A 53 17.51 19.26 2.84
CA GLU A 53 18.12 18.82 4.08
C GLU A 53 17.13 17.95 4.86
N ASP A 54 17.66 16.99 5.62
CA ASP A 54 16.85 16.22 6.56
C ASP A 54 16.19 17.13 7.59
N TYR A 55 14.97 16.81 7.95
CA TYR A 55 14.21 17.56 8.92
C TYR A 55 13.45 16.63 9.85
N GLU A 56 13.36 16.99 11.12
CA GLU A 56 12.74 16.13 12.13
C GLU A 56 11.22 16.02 11.94
N GLY A 57 10.72 14.82 11.67
CA GLY A 57 9.31 14.51 11.52
C GLY A 57 8.60 14.05 12.80
N LYS A 58 9.19 14.26 13.98
CA LYS A 58 8.61 13.88 15.27
C LYS A 58 7.83 15.03 15.90
N TYR A 59 6.56 14.78 16.23
CA TYR A 59 5.67 15.75 16.85
C TYR A 59 5.14 15.22 18.18
N PRO A 60 5.68 15.67 19.34
CA PRO A 60 5.13 15.28 20.63
C PRO A 60 3.76 15.95 20.86
N VAL A 61 2.70 15.15 20.88
CA VAL A 61 1.34 15.63 21.14
C VAL A 61 0.99 15.36 22.60
N LYS A 62 0.75 16.43 23.36
CA LYS A 62 0.25 16.34 24.74
C LYS A 62 -1.26 16.44 24.70
N TYR A 63 -1.94 15.33 24.85
CA TYR A 63 -3.39 15.35 25.11
C TYR A 63 -3.63 15.64 26.57
N SER A 64 -4.27 16.78 26.88
CA SER A 64 -4.85 17.05 28.17
C SER A 64 -6.21 16.38 28.25
N ALA A 65 -6.27 15.12 28.69
CA ALA A 65 -7.55 14.48 28.96
C ALA A 65 -8.12 15.09 30.25
N GLY A 66 -9.20 15.84 30.12
CA GLY A 66 -9.99 16.31 31.26
C GLY A 66 -10.62 15.14 32.00
N GLY A 67 -10.06 14.77 33.17
CA GLY A 67 -10.60 13.72 34.03
C GLY A 67 -9.60 13.30 35.11
N LYS A 68 -10.08 13.11 36.34
CA LYS A 68 -9.30 12.93 37.59
C LYS A 68 -8.34 11.72 37.66
N ARG A 69 -8.13 10.93 36.59
CA ARG A 69 -7.21 9.76 36.57
C ARG A 69 -6.71 9.41 35.18
N SER A 70 -6.23 10.35 34.38
CA SER A 70 -5.57 10.02 33.14
C SER A 70 -4.06 10.05 33.31
N LYS A 71 -3.40 8.88 33.17
CA LYS A 71 -1.95 8.81 32.95
C LYS A 71 -1.66 9.70 31.74
N ARG A 72 -0.71 10.64 31.87
CA ARG A 72 -0.21 11.49 30.80
C ARG A 72 0.49 10.64 29.74
N ASN A 73 -0.28 9.99 28.88
CA ASN A 73 0.25 9.31 27.72
C ASN A 73 0.43 10.37 26.61
N GLY A 74 1.58 11.02 26.59
CA GLY A 74 1.98 11.79 25.42
C GLY A 74 2.14 10.83 24.25
N LYS A 75 1.29 10.95 23.23
CA LYS A 75 1.49 10.24 21.96
C LYS A 75 2.48 11.05 21.13
N VAL A 76 3.44 10.38 20.54
CA VAL A 76 4.32 11.00 19.55
C VAL A 76 3.73 10.65 18.17
N ARG A 77 3.52 11.67 17.35
CA ARG A 77 3.15 11.51 15.94
C ARG A 77 4.42 11.54 15.11
N TYR A 78 4.51 10.66 14.15
CA TYR A 78 5.64 10.56 13.23
C TYR A 78 5.12 10.73 11.82
N ARG A 79 5.82 11.53 11.03
CA ARG A 79 5.68 11.56 9.57
C ARG A 79 6.68 10.61 8.94
N ASP A 80 6.30 10.02 7.84
CA ASP A 80 7.15 9.02 7.15
C ASP A 80 8.39 9.68 6.56
N ILE A 81 8.22 10.76 5.79
CA ILE A 81 9.34 11.55 5.27
C ILE A 81 9.07 13.04 5.52
N VAL A 82 10.08 13.73 6.06
CA VAL A 82 10.07 15.20 6.18
C VAL A 82 11.42 15.76 5.80
N LYS A 83 11.43 16.69 4.87
CA LYS A 83 12.63 17.38 4.40
C LYS A 83 12.45 18.89 4.45
N ARG A 84 13.55 19.60 4.58
CA ARG A 84 13.59 21.06 4.48
C ARG A 84 14.21 21.45 3.15
N LEU A 85 13.49 22.26 2.38
CA LEU A 85 13.98 22.82 1.12
C LEU A 85 14.36 24.29 1.35
N LYS A 86 15.61 24.64 1.03
CA LYS A 86 16.13 26.03 0.97
C LYS A 86 16.17 26.47 -0.48
N LYS A 87 15.46 27.52 -0.84
CA LYS A 87 15.47 28.05 -2.20
C LYS A 87 15.28 29.56 -2.21
N GLY A 88 16.24 30.30 -2.76
CA GLY A 88 16.13 31.75 -2.92
C GLY A 88 15.88 32.51 -1.61
N GLY A 89 16.53 32.09 -0.51
CA GLY A 89 16.35 32.69 0.83
C GLY A 89 15.06 32.29 1.55
N SER A 90 14.16 31.49 0.93
CA SER A 90 12.95 30.98 1.55
C SER A 90 13.08 29.52 1.97
N LEU A 91 12.41 29.17 3.06
CA LEU A 91 12.30 27.79 3.56
C LEU A 91 10.94 27.20 3.16
N ARG A 92 10.92 25.89 2.87
CA ARG A 92 9.71 25.10 2.67
C ARG A 92 9.89 23.75 3.35
N ILE A 93 8.80 23.18 3.82
CA ILE A 93 8.80 21.82 4.36
C ILE A 93 8.13 20.92 3.33
N LEU A 94 8.84 19.89 2.92
CA LEU A 94 8.35 18.84 2.03
C LEU A 94 8.07 17.62 2.89
N ALA A 95 6.86 17.08 2.83
CA ALA A 95 6.46 15.94 3.62
C ALA A 95 5.74 14.90 2.76
N MET A 96 5.93 13.62 3.08
CA MET A 96 5.22 12.51 2.45
C MET A 96 4.63 11.61 3.54
N GLU A 97 3.41 11.17 3.31
CA GLU A 97 2.72 10.11 4.06
C GLU A 97 2.58 8.91 3.13
N ASN A 98 3.12 7.76 3.52
CA ASN A 98 3.11 6.53 2.73
C ASN A 98 1.95 5.63 3.19
N GLN A 99 1.07 5.24 2.26
CA GLN A 99 -0.14 4.51 2.58
C GLN A 99 -0.33 3.29 1.67
N ASN A 100 -0.53 2.11 2.26
CA ASN A 100 -0.82 0.86 1.56
C ASN A 100 -2.29 0.43 1.65
N ARG A 101 -3.08 1.13 2.46
CA ARG A 101 -4.52 0.94 2.63
C ARG A 101 -5.21 2.29 2.60
N VAL A 102 -6.46 2.28 2.17
CA VAL A 102 -7.29 3.50 2.26
C VAL A 102 -7.50 3.84 3.73
N ASP A 103 -7.22 5.09 4.07
CA ASP A 103 -7.50 5.68 5.37
C ASP A 103 -8.51 6.81 5.16
N TYR A 104 -9.75 6.56 5.56
CA TYR A 104 -10.84 7.53 5.40
C TYR A 104 -10.66 8.80 6.22
N THR A 105 -9.65 8.86 7.09
CA THR A 105 -9.31 10.07 7.87
C THR A 105 -8.09 10.81 7.31
N MET A 106 -7.57 10.39 6.17
CA MET A 106 -6.27 10.86 5.65
C MET A 106 -6.19 12.38 5.43
N PRO A 107 -7.21 13.08 4.88
CA PRO A 107 -7.16 14.54 4.79
C PRO A 107 -7.01 15.22 6.15
N PHE A 108 -7.74 14.73 7.16
CA PHE A 108 -7.61 15.24 8.53
C PHE A 108 -6.22 14.96 9.11
N ARG A 109 -5.66 13.75 8.90
CA ARG A 109 -4.31 13.42 9.35
C ARG A 109 -3.25 14.33 8.73
N CYS A 110 -3.33 14.56 7.43
CA CYS A 110 -2.41 15.49 6.75
C CYS A 110 -2.53 16.91 7.34
N MET A 111 -3.75 17.41 7.54
CA MET A 111 -4.01 18.71 8.17
C MET A 111 -3.47 18.77 9.61
N GLU A 112 -3.69 17.71 10.43
CA GLU A 112 -3.16 17.63 11.79
C GLU A 112 -1.63 17.75 11.80
N TYR A 113 -0.95 17.02 10.94
CA TYR A 113 0.50 17.09 10.83
C TYR A 113 1.02 18.43 10.36
N ASP A 114 0.37 19.06 9.38
CA ASP A 114 0.75 20.40 8.91
C ASP A 114 0.54 21.44 10.03
N THR A 115 -0.56 21.32 10.78
CA THR A 115 -0.85 22.19 11.93
C THR A 115 0.20 22.01 13.03
N LEU A 116 0.63 20.79 13.33
CA LEU A 116 1.69 20.53 14.31
C LEU A 116 3.04 21.13 13.87
N GLU A 117 3.35 21.08 12.57
CA GLU A 117 4.55 21.72 12.04
C GLU A 117 4.47 23.25 12.15
N TYR A 118 3.35 23.86 11.75
CA TYR A 118 3.16 25.31 11.92
C TYR A 118 3.25 25.71 13.39
N ARG A 119 2.65 24.94 14.29
CA ARG A 119 2.76 25.17 15.73
C ARG A 119 4.21 25.14 16.20
N ARG A 120 5.00 24.15 15.76
CA ARG A 120 6.43 24.03 16.08
C ARG A 120 7.22 25.24 15.59
N GLN A 121 6.94 25.75 14.40
CA GLN A 121 7.58 26.94 13.85
C GLN A 121 7.22 28.19 14.66
N ILE A 122 5.95 28.35 15.02
CA ILE A 122 5.47 29.47 15.85
C ILE A 122 6.13 29.42 17.23
N ASP A 123 6.11 28.29 17.91
CA ASP A 123 6.70 28.14 19.25
C ASP A 123 8.23 28.39 19.25
N ARG A 124 8.91 28.02 18.16
CA ARG A 124 10.34 28.33 17.98
C ARG A 124 10.52 29.82 17.82
N ARG A 125 9.72 30.48 16.99
CA ARG A 125 9.79 31.90 16.74
C ARG A 125 9.52 32.73 18.01
N ILE A 126 8.50 32.34 18.77
CA ILE A 126 8.22 32.96 20.07
C ILE A 126 9.46 32.94 20.98
N ARG A 127 10.06 31.74 21.16
CA ARG A 127 11.28 31.61 21.99
C ARG A 127 12.47 32.43 21.47
N GLU A 128 12.63 32.55 20.16
CA GLU A 128 13.67 33.37 19.54
C GLU A 128 13.42 34.87 19.80
N ASN A 129 12.17 35.31 19.64
CA ASN A 129 11.78 36.72 19.85
C ASN A 129 11.86 37.10 21.32
N GLU A 130 11.44 36.22 22.24
CA GLU A 130 11.56 36.44 23.70
C GLU A 130 13.03 36.65 24.14
N LYS A 131 13.96 35.86 23.60
CA LYS A 131 15.40 36.02 23.87
C LYS A 131 15.94 37.35 23.40
N ASN A 132 15.41 37.86 22.28
CA ASN A 132 15.88 39.14 21.72
C ASN A 132 15.20 40.37 22.34
N SER A 133 14.09 40.15 23.08
CA SER A 133 13.34 41.18 23.85
C SER A 133 13.07 42.50 23.10
N GLN A 134 12.93 42.48 21.77
CA GLN A 134 12.68 43.65 20.95
C GLN A 134 11.27 43.54 20.31
N TRP A 135 10.34 44.32 20.86
CA TRP A 135 8.96 44.39 20.41
C TRP A 135 8.67 45.80 19.89
N ASN A 136 7.96 45.88 18.77
CA ASN A 136 7.59 47.17 18.18
C ASN A 136 6.30 47.74 18.76
N ASN A 137 5.45 46.86 19.35
CA ASN A 137 4.18 47.25 19.95
C ASN A 137 3.69 46.18 20.93
N GLU A 138 2.63 46.48 21.65
CA GLU A 138 2.00 45.61 22.64
C GLU A 138 1.45 44.32 22.04
N ALA A 139 0.88 44.37 20.85
CA ALA A 139 0.31 43.17 20.18
C ALA A 139 1.41 42.13 19.87
N GLU A 140 2.59 42.54 19.41
CA GLU A 140 3.74 41.67 19.19
C GLU A 140 4.24 41.05 20.52
N PHE A 141 4.29 41.87 21.57
CA PHE A 141 4.66 41.41 22.91
C PHE A 141 3.68 40.34 23.43
N LEU A 142 2.39 40.59 23.34
CA LEU A 142 1.35 39.68 23.84
C LEU A 142 1.31 38.35 23.07
N CYS A 143 1.47 38.36 21.73
CA CYS A 143 1.42 37.16 20.93
C CYS A 143 2.77 36.44 20.74
N GLY A 144 3.89 37.12 21.08
CA GLY A 144 5.25 36.61 20.93
C GLY A 144 5.74 36.50 19.47
N VAL A 145 4.97 37.05 18.51
CA VAL A 145 5.27 37.00 17.07
C VAL A 145 5.25 38.41 16.49
N ARG A 146 6.27 38.74 15.69
CA ARG A 146 6.36 40.05 15.05
C ARG A 146 5.53 40.11 13.78
N LYS A 147 5.02 41.26 13.43
CA LYS A 147 4.28 41.51 12.17
C LYS A 147 5.08 41.10 10.92
N THR A 148 6.40 41.17 11.02
CA THR A 148 7.34 40.81 9.93
C THR A 148 7.72 39.34 9.89
N ASP A 149 7.40 38.56 10.93
CA ASP A 149 7.70 37.14 10.92
C ASP A 149 6.96 36.40 9.81
N ARG A 150 7.65 35.43 9.21
CA ARG A 150 7.10 34.56 8.18
C ARG A 150 7.47 33.12 8.51
N PHE A 151 6.58 32.20 8.17
CA PHE A 151 6.74 30.79 8.44
C PHE A 151 6.91 30.01 7.14
N ALA A 152 7.62 28.88 7.19
CA ALA A 152 7.83 28.03 6.04
C ALA A 152 6.52 27.31 5.69
N PRO A 153 6.02 27.40 4.45
CA PRO A 153 4.86 26.61 4.04
C PRO A 153 5.21 25.14 4.01
N VAL A 154 4.23 24.31 4.37
CA VAL A 154 4.32 22.84 4.35
C VAL A 154 3.62 22.33 3.10
N TYR A 155 4.27 21.41 2.40
CA TYR A 155 3.73 20.72 1.23
C TYR A 155 3.72 19.23 1.54
N THR A 156 2.53 18.67 1.73
CA THR A 156 2.33 17.26 2.06
C THR A 156 1.80 16.50 0.86
N VAL A 157 2.42 15.38 0.55
CA VAL A 157 1.97 14.40 -0.46
C VAL A 157 1.54 13.13 0.28
N CYS A 158 0.36 12.65 0.02
CA CYS A 158 -0.05 11.29 0.37
C CYS A 158 0.25 10.37 -0.80
N LEU A 159 1.26 9.51 -0.64
CA LEU A 159 1.61 8.47 -1.60
C LEU A 159 0.80 7.22 -1.28
N TYR A 160 -0.13 6.88 -2.15
CA TYR A 160 -0.92 5.66 -2.03
C TYR A 160 -0.44 4.61 -3.02
N HIS A 161 0.01 3.50 -2.48
CA HIS A 161 0.48 2.35 -3.26
C HIS A 161 -0.31 1.07 -2.94
N GLY A 162 -1.51 1.20 -2.36
CA GLY A 162 -2.40 0.09 -2.03
C GLY A 162 -2.77 -0.76 -3.25
N LYS A 163 -3.34 -1.94 -2.99
CA LYS A 163 -3.74 -2.87 -4.07
C LYS A 163 -5.07 -2.48 -4.70
N GLU A 164 -5.93 -1.82 -3.97
CA GLU A 164 -7.27 -1.39 -4.41
C GLU A 164 -7.23 0.07 -4.86
N ALA A 165 -8.21 0.51 -5.64
CA ALA A 165 -8.37 1.91 -5.97
C ALA A 165 -8.64 2.74 -4.71
N TRP A 166 -8.26 4.01 -4.74
CA TRP A 166 -8.57 4.92 -3.64
C TRP A 166 -10.04 5.35 -3.69
N ASP A 167 -10.84 4.89 -2.74
CA ASP A 167 -12.26 5.24 -2.57
C ASP A 167 -12.52 6.19 -1.39
N GLY A 168 -11.46 6.65 -0.71
CA GLY A 168 -11.54 7.55 0.43
C GLY A 168 -11.66 9.04 0.04
N PRO A 169 -11.88 9.91 1.04
CA PRO A 169 -11.95 11.35 0.84
C PRO A 169 -10.62 11.91 0.31
N ARG A 170 -10.69 12.95 -0.52
CA ARG A 170 -9.53 13.67 -1.09
C ARG A 170 -9.35 15.05 -0.48
N SER A 171 -10.34 15.53 0.27
CA SER A 171 -10.30 16.79 1.00
C SER A 171 -11.02 16.69 2.34
N LEU A 172 -10.78 17.65 3.22
CA LEU A 172 -11.51 17.74 4.48
C LEU A 172 -13.02 17.94 4.22
N ARG A 173 -13.39 18.65 3.15
CA ARG A 173 -14.78 18.87 2.73
C ARG A 173 -15.50 17.56 2.48
N ASP A 174 -14.84 16.58 1.88
CA ASP A 174 -15.43 15.26 1.59
C ASP A 174 -15.80 14.47 2.86
N MET A 175 -15.26 14.88 4.00
CA MET A 175 -15.51 14.27 5.31
C MET A 175 -16.61 14.98 6.10
N MET A 176 -17.13 16.12 5.60
CA MET A 176 -18.06 16.97 6.33
C MET A 176 -19.50 16.71 5.88
N ASP A 177 -20.43 16.75 6.83
CA ASP A 177 -21.85 16.71 6.55
C ASP A 177 -22.41 18.13 6.39
N PHE A 178 -22.72 18.51 5.15
CA PHE A 178 -23.39 19.78 4.83
C PHE A 178 -24.91 19.61 4.61
N GLY A 179 -25.45 18.42 4.87
CA GLY A 179 -26.85 18.10 4.61
C GLY A 179 -27.17 17.96 3.11
N SER A 180 -28.44 17.72 2.82
CA SER A 180 -28.93 17.55 1.43
C SER A 180 -29.08 18.85 0.66
N ASP A 181 -29.21 19.97 1.36
CA ASP A 181 -29.34 21.33 0.79
C ASP A 181 -28.35 22.26 1.52
N PRO A 182 -27.09 22.29 1.08
CA PRO A 182 -26.04 23.06 1.74
C PRO A 182 -26.38 24.56 1.69
N ASP A 183 -26.43 25.15 2.85
CA ASP A 183 -26.69 26.57 3.03
C ASP A 183 -25.55 27.44 2.46
N GLN A 184 -25.76 28.76 2.51
CA GLN A 184 -24.73 29.70 2.04
C GLN A 184 -23.44 29.62 2.84
N MET A 185 -23.49 29.17 4.11
CA MET A 185 -22.31 29.06 5.00
C MET A 185 -21.33 28.00 4.50
N SER A 186 -21.81 26.94 3.86
CA SER A 186 -20.94 25.87 3.32
C SER A 186 -19.90 26.39 2.33
N ARG A 187 -20.16 27.55 1.68
CA ARG A 187 -19.23 28.22 0.76
C ARG A 187 -18.03 28.86 1.46
N TYR A 188 -18.17 29.16 2.75
CA TYR A 188 -17.11 29.77 3.57
C TYR A 188 -16.32 28.72 4.36
N PHE A 189 -16.67 27.44 4.22
CA PHE A 189 -15.89 26.37 4.83
C PHE A 189 -14.45 26.36 4.28
N ALA A 190 -13.47 26.51 5.20
CA ALA A 190 -12.06 26.45 4.84
C ALA A 190 -11.67 24.98 4.61
N ASP A 191 -11.61 24.58 3.34
CA ASP A 191 -11.24 23.24 2.96
C ASP A 191 -9.73 22.99 3.08
N TYR A 192 -9.35 21.72 3.27
CA TYR A 192 -7.99 21.25 3.19
C TYR A 192 -7.90 20.14 2.13
N PRO A 193 -7.58 20.50 0.87
CA PRO A 193 -7.38 19.53 -0.20
C PRO A 193 -6.07 18.78 0.01
N MET A 194 -6.14 17.45 0.02
CA MET A 194 -4.97 16.58 0.12
C MET A 194 -4.33 16.40 -1.26
N LYS A 195 -3.00 16.51 -1.35
CA LYS A 195 -2.27 16.11 -2.55
C LYS A 195 -2.07 14.59 -2.52
N LEU A 196 -3.02 13.88 -3.12
CA LEU A 196 -2.99 12.43 -3.23
C LEU A 196 -2.31 12.01 -4.53
N PHE A 197 -1.37 11.07 -4.45
CA PHE A 197 -0.74 10.40 -5.58
C PHE A 197 -0.99 8.89 -5.47
N CYS A 198 -1.91 8.38 -6.30
CA CYS A 198 -2.28 6.97 -6.37
C CYS A 198 -1.45 6.27 -7.45
N VAL A 199 -0.44 5.50 -7.06
CA VAL A 199 0.46 4.82 -8.00
C VAL A 199 -0.26 3.80 -8.87
N ASN A 200 -1.29 3.13 -8.33
CA ASN A 200 -2.07 2.12 -9.07
C ASN A 200 -3.12 2.71 -10.03
N GLU A 201 -3.46 3.99 -9.89
CA GLU A 201 -4.39 4.71 -10.79
C GLU A 201 -3.63 5.42 -11.91
N GLU A 202 -2.35 5.76 -11.68
CA GLU A 202 -1.51 6.45 -12.65
C GLU A 202 -0.97 5.47 -13.70
N GLN A 203 -0.94 5.90 -14.96
CA GLN A 203 -0.48 5.09 -16.09
C GLN A 203 0.78 5.64 -16.74
N ASP A 204 1.08 6.92 -16.54
CA ASP A 204 2.25 7.60 -17.09
C ASP A 204 3.10 8.21 -15.97
N PHE A 205 4.33 7.70 -15.86
CA PHE A 205 5.34 8.19 -14.91
C PHE A 205 6.48 8.96 -15.60
N SER A 206 6.27 9.41 -16.84
CA SER A 206 7.28 10.14 -17.64
C SER A 206 7.70 11.47 -17.02
N CYS A 207 6.91 12.02 -16.10
CA CYS A 207 7.25 13.22 -15.34
C CYS A 207 8.38 13.01 -14.33
N PHE A 208 8.75 11.76 -14.01
CA PHE A 208 9.88 11.44 -13.14
C PHE A 208 11.15 11.18 -13.98
N HIS A 209 12.27 11.74 -13.53
CA HIS A 209 13.55 11.69 -14.22
C HIS A 209 14.62 10.84 -13.54
N THR A 210 14.35 10.40 -12.31
CA THR A 210 15.14 9.38 -11.61
C THR A 210 14.53 7.99 -11.86
N GLU A 211 15.09 6.97 -11.25
CA GLU A 211 14.54 5.61 -11.28
C GLU A 211 13.20 5.47 -10.52
N LEU A 212 12.65 6.57 -9.95
CA LEU A 212 11.26 6.62 -9.49
C LEU A 212 10.28 6.24 -10.60
N ARG A 213 10.58 6.56 -11.85
CA ARG A 213 9.77 6.16 -13.01
C ARG A 213 9.65 4.64 -13.08
N GLN A 214 10.77 3.92 -13.04
CA GLN A 214 10.81 2.47 -13.09
C GLN A 214 10.16 1.86 -11.86
N PHE A 215 10.45 2.42 -10.69
CA PHE A 215 9.91 1.98 -9.42
C PHE A 215 8.37 2.08 -9.37
N PHE A 216 7.79 3.23 -9.70
CA PHE A 216 6.34 3.41 -9.72
C PHE A 216 5.66 2.59 -10.82
N THR A 217 6.28 2.48 -12.00
CA THR A 217 5.79 1.59 -13.06
C THR A 217 5.68 0.16 -12.55
N MET A 218 6.69 -0.33 -11.83
CA MET A 218 6.70 -1.68 -11.27
C MET A 218 5.60 -1.87 -10.21
N ILE A 219 5.43 -0.91 -9.30
CA ILE A 219 4.34 -0.94 -8.31
C ILE A 219 2.98 -1.00 -8.98
N SER A 220 2.75 -0.16 -10.01
CA SER A 220 1.47 -0.10 -10.73
C SER A 220 1.13 -1.41 -11.44
N CYS A 221 2.15 -2.19 -11.85
CA CYS A 221 1.99 -3.43 -12.60
C CYS A 221 2.01 -4.70 -11.74
N ARG A 222 2.25 -4.61 -10.44
CA ARG A 222 2.53 -5.78 -9.58
C ARG A 222 1.45 -6.86 -9.53
N LYS A 223 0.22 -6.54 -9.94
CA LYS A 223 -0.89 -7.50 -10.08
C LYS A 223 -1.09 -7.99 -11.51
N ASP A 224 -0.46 -7.38 -12.48
CA ASP A 224 -0.64 -7.68 -13.91
C ASP A 224 0.61 -8.36 -14.46
N TRP A 225 0.59 -9.71 -14.43
CA TRP A 225 1.68 -10.53 -14.91
C TRP A 225 2.02 -10.29 -16.40
N LYS A 226 1.04 -9.89 -17.24
CA LYS A 226 1.28 -9.58 -18.64
C LYS A 226 2.07 -8.29 -18.82
N ARG A 227 1.78 -7.29 -17.96
CA ARG A 227 2.58 -6.06 -17.94
C ARG A 227 3.96 -6.30 -17.34
N LEU A 228 4.08 -7.07 -16.24
CA LEU A 228 5.37 -7.44 -15.64
C LEU A 228 6.27 -8.16 -16.65
N ARG A 229 5.73 -9.10 -17.45
CA ARG A 229 6.46 -9.79 -18.51
C ARG A 229 6.98 -8.82 -19.57
N ARG A 230 6.17 -7.85 -20.01
CA ARG A 230 6.61 -6.82 -20.95
C ARG A 230 7.73 -5.93 -20.38
N LEU A 231 7.67 -5.65 -19.06
CA LEU A 231 8.74 -4.90 -18.39
C LEU A 231 10.05 -5.70 -18.32
N ALA A 232 9.97 -7.04 -18.16
CA ALA A 232 11.14 -7.91 -18.21
C ALA A 232 11.85 -7.90 -19.58
N GLU A 233 11.14 -7.51 -20.64
CA GLU A 233 11.69 -7.37 -22.00
C GLU A 233 12.25 -5.95 -22.27
N SER A 234 11.97 -4.97 -21.39
CA SER A 234 12.33 -3.57 -21.58
C SER A 234 13.76 -3.27 -21.15
N GLU A 235 14.52 -2.56 -22.00
CA GLU A 235 15.88 -2.14 -21.69
C GLU A 235 16.00 -1.21 -20.48
N ASP A 236 14.92 -0.49 -20.16
CA ASP A 236 14.85 0.44 -19.02
C ASP A 236 15.11 -0.23 -17.66
N TYR A 237 15.01 -1.57 -17.59
CA TYR A 237 15.20 -2.37 -16.37
C TYR A 237 16.49 -3.19 -16.35
N ARG A 238 17.37 -3.03 -17.35
CA ARG A 238 18.62 -3.82 -17.44
C ARG A 238 19.74 -3.30 -16.54
N ASN A 239 19.71 -2.02 -16.19
CA ASN A 239 20.82 -1.37 -15.49
C ASN A 239 20.30 -0.46 -14.36
N LEU A 240 19.52 -1.01 -13.42
CA LEU A 240 19.04 -0.27 -12.28
C LEU A 240 20.10 -0.17 -11.20
N SER A 241 20.02 0.89 -10.38
CA SER A 241 20.81 0.98 -9.15
C SER A 241 20.42 -0.16 -8.19
N ALA A 242 21.35 -0.56 -7.32
CA ALA A 242 21.12 -1.60 -6.34
C ALA A 242 19.92 -1.26 -5.44
N ASP A 243 19.82 -0.01 -4.99
CA ASP A 243 18.73 0.48 -4.15
C ASP A 243 17.37 0.34 -4.83
N THR A 244 17.28 0.68 -6.12
CA THR A 244 16.03 0.58 -6.89
C THR A 244 15.64 -0.88 -7.10
N ALA A 245 16.61 -1.72 -7.42
CA ALA A 245 16.38 -3.16 -7.60
C ALA A 245 15.93 -3.83 -6.30
N GLU A 246 16.56 -3.49 -5.16
CA GLU A 246 16.16 -3.98 -3.83
C GLU A 246 14.76 -3.51 -3.46
N ALA A 247 14.45 -2.23 -3.65
CA ALA A 247 13.11 -1.70 -3.37
C ALA A 247 12.02 -2.37 -4.22
N ILE A 248 12.28 -2.60 -5.51
CA ILE A 248 11.39 -3.34 -6.41
C ILE A 248 11.20 -4.78 -5.91
N ALA A 249 12.29 -5.46 -5.51
CA ALA A 249 12.23 -6.82 -5.01
C ALA A 249 11.35 -6.94 -3.75
N VAL A 250 11.48 -6.00 -2.81
CA VAL A 250 10.61 -5.92 -1.62
C VAL A 250 9.15 -5.79 -2.01
N VAL A 251 8.83 -4.88 -2.92
CA VAL A 251 7.44 -4.63 -3.37
C VAL A 251 6.84 -5.83 -4.08
N LEU A 252 7.66 -6.56 -4.84
CA LEU A 252 7.24 -7.80 -5.52
C LEU A 252 7.18 -9.01 -4.57
N GLY A 253 7.62 -8.87 -3.32
CA GLY A 253 7.59 -9.93 -2.32
C GLY A 253 8.70 -10.97 -2.52
N TRP A 254 9.86 -10.56 -3.00
CA TRP A 254 11.04 -11.44 -3.08
C TRP A 254 11.44 -11.93 -1.69
N SER A 255 11.81 -13.21 -1.58
CA SER A 255 12.13 -13.83 -0.28
C SER A 255 13.38 -13.25 0.37
N ASP A 256 14.40 -12.92 -0.42
CA ASP A 256 15.60 -12.22 0.01
C ASP A 256 15.94 -11.08 -0.96
N PRO A 257 15.42 -9.87 -0.74
CA PRO A 257 15.66 -8.72 -1.61
C PRO A 257 17.14 -8.36 -1.78
N LYS A 258 17.98 -8.63 -0.76
CA LYS A 258 19.42 -8.32 -0.80
C LYS A 258 20.22 -9.22 -1.72
N GLU A 259 19.75 -10.45 -1.96
CA GLU A 259 20.38 -11.36 -2.92
C GLU A 259 20.25 -10.87 -4.36
N ILE A 260 19.31 -9.96 -4.64
CA ILE A 260 19.04 -9.51 -6.01
C ILE A 260 20.27 -8.83 -6.62
N GLN A 261 20.97 -8.02 -5.83
CA GLN A 261 22.21 -7.41 -6.26
C GLN A 261 23.27 -8.49 -6.56
N MET A 262 23.54 -9.39 -5.64
CA MET A 262 24.57 -10.42 -5.82
C MET A 262 24.31 -11.34 -7.01
N LYS A 263 23.03 -11.65 -7.28
CA LYS A 263 22.64 -12.61 -8.32
C LYS A 263 22.56 -11.98 -9.72
N TYR A 264 22.16 -10.73 -9.82
CA TYR A 264 21.82 -10.09 -11.09
C TYR A 264 22.63 -8.82 -11.41
N GLU A 265 23.62 -8.46 -10.57
CA GLU A 265 24.53 -7.35 -10.88
C GLU A 265 25.46 -7.73 -12.02
N GLU A 266 25.45 -6.93 -13.06
CA GLU A 266 26.42 -7.02 -14.17
C GLU A 266 27.59 -6.08 -13.87
N LYS A 267 28.82 -6.61 -13.86
CA LYS A 267 30.04 -5.84 -13.52
C LYS A 267 30.09 -4.50 -14.26
N GLY A 268 30.00 -3.41 -13.50
CA GLY A 268 30.09 -2.04 -14.02
C GLY A 268 28.83 -1.49 -14.69
N LYS A 269 27.68 -2.19 -14.58
CA LYS A 269 26.43 -1.79 -15.25
C LYS A 269 25.19 -1.72 -14.34
N GLY A 270 25.28 -2.08 -13.07
CA GLY A 270 24.12 -2.14 -12.19
C GLY A 270 23.38 -3.47 -12.26
N VAL A 271 22.16 -3.52 -11.70
CA VAL A 271 21.36 -4.74 -11.54
C VAL A 271 20.44 -4.96 -12.74
N ASN A 272 20.52 -6.15 -13.33
CA ASN A 272 19.65 -6.55 -14.43
C ASN A 272 18.31 -7.08 -13.92
N MET A 273 17.35 -6.17 -13.73
CA MET A 273 15.99 -6.51 -13.29
C MET A 273 15.21 -7.32 -14.32
N CYS A 274 15.53 -7.25 -15.60
CA CYS A 274 14.87 -8.07 -16.63
C CYS A 274 15.07 -9.54 -16.32
N LYS A 275 16.32 -9.98 -16.09
CA LYS A 275 16.62 -11.37 -15.71
C LYS A 275 15.98 -11.76 -14.39
N ALA A 276 16.02 -10.86 -13.40
CA ALA A 276 15.38 -11.10 -12.11
C ALA A 276 13.87 -11.32 -12.23
N LEU A 277 13.19 -10.52 -13.05
CA LEU A 277 11.75 -10.66 -13.32
C LEU A 277 11.42 -11.95 -14.09
N GLU A 278 12.23 -12.33 -15.08
CA GLU A 278 12.07 -13.60 -15.81
C GLU A 278 12.17 -14.81 -14.88
N ASP A 279 13.18 -14.82 -14.00
CA ASP A 279 13.36 -15.87 -12.99
C ASP A 279 12.18 -15.90 -11.99
N LEU A 280 11.73 -14.73 -11.51
CA LEU A 280 10.58 -14.63 -10.62
C LEU A 280 9.30 -15.20 -11.26
N LEU A 281 9.02 -14.79 -12.49
CA LEU A 281 7.85 -15.27 -13.23
C LEU A 281 7.90 -16.77 -13.48
N THR A 282 9.11 -17.33 -13.70
CA THR A 282 9.32 -18.77 -13.87
C THR A 282 9.06 -19.52 -12.56
N ILE A 283 9.61 -19.05 -11.44
CA ILE A 283 9.40 -19.63 -10.12
C ILE A 283 7.93 -19.62 -9.72
N GLU A 284 7.25 -18.49 -9.92
CA GLU A 284 5.83 -18.38 -9.57
C GLU A 284 4.93 -19.28 -10.46
N ARG A 285 5.28 -19.44 -11.74
CA ARG A 285 4.60 -20.39 -12.60
C ARG A 285 4.76 -21.82 -12.11
N GLU A 286 5.98 -22.24 -11.78
CA GLU A 286 6.24 -23.60 -11.28
C GLU A 286 5.53 -23.87 -9.95
N LYS A 287 5.49 -22.87 -9.04
CA LYS A 287 4.70 -22.98 -7.80
C LYS A 287 3.20 -23.13 -8.08
N GLY A 288 2.67 -22.34 -9.00
CA GLY A 288 1.27 -22.43 -9.41
C GLY A 288 0.92 -23.79 -10.03
N GLU A 289 1.79 -24.34 -10.87
CA GLU A 289 1.63 -25.66 -11.46
C GLU A 289 1.63 -26.77 -10.38
N LYS A 290 2.58 -26.72 -9.43
CA LYS A 290 2.62 -27.69 -8.32
C LYS A 290 1.36 -27.61 -7.46
N LEU A 291 0.94 -26.42 -7.06
CA LEU A 291 -0.26 -26.22 -6.26
C LEU A 291 -1.53 -26.71 -7.01
N GLY A 292 -1.59 -26.44 -8.33
CA GLY A 292 -2.69 -26.91 -9.17
C GLY A 292 -2.74 -28.44 -9.26
N ILE A 293 -1.59 -29.12 -9.35
CA ILE A 293 -1.49 -30.57 -9.34
C ILE A 293 -1.94 -31.13 -7.97
N GLU A 294 -1.45 -30.57 -6.85
CA GLU A 294 -1.85 -31.00 -5.50
C GLU A 294 -3.35 -30.87 -5.27
N GLN A 295 -3.93 -29.71 -5.60
CA GLN A 295 -5.38 -29.51 -5.50
C GLN A 295 -6.18 -30.43 -6.44
N GLY A 296 -5.64 -30.71 -7.63
CA GLY A 296 -6.25 -31.66 -8.58
C GLY A 296 -6.26 -33.08 -8.03
N ILE A 297 -5.15 -33.52 -7.41
CA ILE A 297 -5.05 -34.84 -6.77
C ILE A 297 -6.01 -34.93 -5.58
N GLU A 298 -6.03 -33.94 -4.69
CA GLU A 298 -6.90 -33.91 -3.52
C GLU A 298 -8.38 -34.01 -3.91
N ARG A 299 -8.83 -33.18 -4.86
CA ARG A 299 -10.21 -33.24 -5.40
C ARG A 299 -10.50 -34.57 -6.08
N GLY A 300 -9.52 -35.13 -6.82
CA GLY A 300 -9.66 -36.41 -7.46
C GLY A 300 -9.85 -37.57 -6.49
N ILE A 301 -9.07 -37.54 -5.37
CA ILE A 301 -9.19 -38.52 -4.28
C ILE A 301 -10.56 -38.38 -3.60
N GLU A 302 -10.98 -37.15 -3.23
CA GLU A 302 -12.26 -36.89 -2.58
C GLU A 302 -13.44 -37.40 -3.44
N GLN A 303 -13.46 -37.04 -4.72
CA GLN A 303 -14.49 -37.49 -5.66
C GLN A 303 -14.43 -39.01 -5.90
N GLY A 304 -13.23 -39.60 -5.90
CA GLY A 304 -13.03 -41.04 -6.03
C GLY A 304 -13.59 -41.80 -4.83
N ILE A 305 -13.34 -41.33 -3.64
CA ILE A 305 -13.88 -41.90 -2.39
C ILE A 305 -15.41 -41.77 -2.37
N GLU A 306 -15.96 -40.59 -2.67
CA GLU A 306 -17.41 -40.37 -2.73
C GLU A 306 -18.10 -41.33 -3.70
N ARG A 307 -17.62 -41.40 -4.95
CA ARG A 307 -18.14 -42.34 -5.97
C ARG A 307 -17.96 -43.80 -5.56
N GLY A 308 -16.82 -44.14 -4.90
CA GLY A 308 -16.57 -45.49 -4.41
C GLY A 308 -17.57 -45.91 -3.32
N ILE A 309 -17.85 -45.00 -2.38
CA ILE A 309 -18.87 -45.24 -1.32
C ILE A 309 -20.24 -45.40 -1.95
N GLU A 310 -20.60 -44.53 -2.87
CA GLU A 310 -21.89 -44.56 -3.53
C GLU A 310 -22.09 -45.84 -4.35
N GLN A 311 -21.09 -46.24 -5.14
CA GLN A 311 -21.09 -47.45 -5.92
C GLN A 311 -21.15 -48.71 -5.04
N ASN A 312 -20.44 -48.70 -3.91
CA ASN A 312 -20.48 -49.80 -2.96
C ASN A 312 -21.85 -49.93 -2.30
N ALA A 313 -22.46 -48.79 -1.94
CA ALA A 313 -23.83 -48.76 -1.42
C ALA A 313 -24.84 -49.31 -2.45
N TYR A 314 -24.70 -48.97 -3.71
CA TYR A 314 -25.57 -49.51 -4.80
C TYR A 314 -25.39 -51.01 -4.96
N ASN A 315 -24.16 -51.50 -5.02
CA ASN A 315 -23.88 -52.93 -5.12
C ASN A 315 -24.44 -53.70 -3.92
N MET A 316 -24.33 -53.15 -2.74
CA MET A 316 -24.84 -53.76 -1.53
C MET A 316 -26.37 -53.83 -1.51
N ILE A 317 -27.08 -52.81 -1.98
CA ILE A 317 -28.54 -52.79 -2.11
C ILE A 317 -28.99 -53.83 -3.13
N TRP A 318 -28.34 -53.96 -4.30
CA TRP A 318 -28.67 -54.95 -5.32
C TRP A 318 -28.45 -56.38 -4.83
N ASN A 319 -27.32 -56.64 -4.15
CA ASN A 319 -27.05 -57.96 -3.59
C ASN A 319 -28.12 -58.38 -2.56
N MET A 320 -28.54 -57.44 -1.69
CA MET A 320 -29.63 -57.72 -0.73
C MET A 320 -30.96 -58.00 -1.41
N GLN A 321 -31.28 -57.33 -2.53
CA GLN A 321 -32.50 -57.61 -3.30
C GLN A 321 -32.43 -58.96 -3.98
N GLU A 322 -31.28 -59.34 -4.56
CA GLU A 322 -31.06 -60.65 -5.19
C GLU A 322 -31.17 -61.81 -4.17
N GLU A 323 -30.75 -61.59 -2.95
CA GLU A 323 -30.90 -62.54 -1.81
C GLU A 323 -32.33 -62.59 -1.23
N GLY A 324 -33.27 -61.80 -1.79
CA GLY A 324 -34.69 -61.80 -1.38
C GLY A 324 -34.96 -61.11 -0.06
N ILE A 325 -34.11 -60.19 0.37
CA ILE A 325 -34.33 -59.39 1.58
C ILE A 325 -35.43 -58.38 1.37
N GLU A 326 -36.39 -58.28 2.30
CA GLU A 326 -37.50 -57.33 2.21
C GLU A 326 -37.06 -55.86 2.20
N LEU A 327 -37.74 -55.02 1.43
CA LEU A 327 -37.43 -53.62 1.22
C LEU A 327 -37.19 -52.83 2.51
N ASP A 328 -38.07 -53.02 3.52
CA ASP A 328 -37.92 -52.33 4.83
C ASP A 328 -36.61 -52.71 5.55
N ARG A 329 -36.15 -53.93 5.33
CA ARG A 329 -34.90 -54.39 5.94
C ARG A 329 -33.68 -53.85 5.18
N ILE A 330 -33.76 -53.73 3.83
CA ILE A 330 -32.75 -53.06 3.00
C ILE A 330 -32.60 -51.60 3.37
N CYS A 331 -33.73 -50.89 3.58
CA CYS A 331 -33.71 -49.48 4.04
C CYS A 331 -33.00 -49.32 5.36
N ARG A 332 -33.28 -50.19 6.36
CA ARG A 332 -32.65 -50.15 7.67
C ARG A 332 -31.14 -50.44 7.64
N ILE A 333 -30.68 -51.36 6.78
CA ILE A 333 -29.28 -51.73 6.67
C ILE A 333 -28.49 -50.67 5.89
N SER A 334 -29.05 -50.17 4.78
CA SER A 334 -28.39 -49.17 3.91
C SER A 334 -28.46 -47.73 4.47
N GLY A 335 -29.37 -47.46 5.42
CA GLY A 335 -29.62 -46.10 5.94
C GLY A 335 -30.30 -45.16 4.93
N LYS A 336 -30.81 -45.72 3.81
CA LYS A 336 -31.49 -44.97 2.74
C LYS A 336 -33.03 -45.09 2.85
N THR A 337 -33.71 -44.08 2.32
CA THR A 337 -35.19 -44.11 2.26
C THR A 337 -35.70 -45.12 1.25
N ALA A 338 -36.96 -45.56 1.39
CA ALA A 338 -37.58 -46.51 0.45
C ALA A 338 -37.57 -46.00 -0.99
N GLU A 339 -37.79 -44.70 -1.20
CA GLU A 339 -37.75 -44.05 -2.50
C GLU A 339 -36.34 -44.08 -3.13
N GLU A 340 -35.29 -43.88 -2.31
CA GLU A 340 -33.89 -43.95 -2.77
C GLU A 340 -33.49 -45.37 -3.13
N VAL A 341 -33.88 -46.36 -2.32
CA VAL A 341 -33.61 -47.77 -2.59
C VAL A 341 -34.33 -48.22 -3.88
N GLN A 342 -35.60 -47.85 -4.06
CA GLN A 342 -36.34 -48.13 -5.29
C GLN A 342 -35.67 -47.54 -6.55
N ARG A 343 -35.27 -46.27 -6.50
CA ARG A 343 -34.53 -45.63 -7.61
C ARG A 343 -33.24 -46.36 -7.98
N ILE A 344 -32.50 -46.81 -6.95
CA ILE A 344 -31.27 -47.60 -7.18
C ILE A 344 -31.58 -48.91 -7.87
N LEU A 345 -32.63 -49.60 -7.44
CA LEU A 345 -33.03 -50.88 -8.04
C LEU A 345 -33.52 -50.74 -9.48
N GLU A 346 -34.23 -49.65 -9.78
CA GLU A 346 -34.71 -49.30 -11.13
C GLU A 346 -33.57 -48.91 -12.09
N SER A 347 -32.46 -48.37 -11.57
CA SER A 347 -31.32 -47.90 -12.39
C SER A 347 -30.53 -49.04 -13.09
N LYS A 348 -30.76 -50.31 -12.76
CA LYS A 348 -30.15 -51.47 -13.40
C LYS A 348 -31.04 -52.09 -14.53
N SER A 349 -32.28 -51.57 -14.68
CA SER A 349 -33.18 -52.01 -15.78
C SER A 349 -32.97 -51.14 -16.99
#